data_f38668d7df4285f1b15c41a297656d98
#
_entry.id   f38668d7df4285f1b15c41a297656d98
#
_cell.length_a   1.000
_cell.length_b   1.000
_cell.length_c   1.000
_cell.angle_alpha   90.00
_cell.angle_beta   90.00
_cell.angle_gamma   90.00
#
_symmetry.space_group_name_H-M   'P 1'
#
loop_
_entity.id
_entity.type
_entity.pdbx_description
1 polymer ?
#
loop_
_entity_poly.entity_id
_entity_poly.type
_entity_poly.pdbx_seq_one_letter_code
_entity_poly.pdbx_strand_id
1 'polypeptide(L)' 'MIREEDVLAALDKPRALYSLQQLLDPSNKSTDALQDLLLRMRTAKKVTFDIKSGRWNKA' A
#
# COMPACT_ATOMS: atom_id res chain seq x y z
N MET A 1 -12.29 -6.23 2.70
CA MET A 1 -11.03 -6.26 3.48
C MET A 1 -9.84 -6.34 2.54
N ILE A 2 -8.86 -5.47 2.73
CA ILE A 2 -7.68 -5.44 1.86
C ILE A 2 -6.70 -6.53 2.28
N ARG A 3 -6.21 -7.29 1.31
CA ARG A 3 -5.24 -8.37 1.54
C ARG A 3 -3.88 -8.00 0.98
N GLU A 4 -2.83 -8.67 1.47
CA GLU A 4 -1.47 -8.46 0.95
C GLU A 4 -1.40 -8.69 -0.56
N GLU A 5 -2.04 -9.73 -1.06
CA GLU A 5 -2.06 -10.03 -2.48
C GLU A 5 -2.71 -8.91 -3.31
N ASP A 6 -3.73 -8.25 -2.75
CA ASP A 6 -4.38 -7.12 -3.41
C ASP A 6 -3.42 -5.93 -3.50
N VAL A 7 -2.68 -5.69 -2.43
CA VAL A 7 -1.67 -4.63 -2.40
C VAL A 7 -0.57 -4.89 -3.44
N LEU A 8 -0.06 -6.11 -3.47
CA LEU A 8 0.99 -6.47 -4.42
C LEU A 8 0.52 -6.33 -5.87
N ALA A 9 -0.72 -6.72 -6.14
CA ALA A 9 -1.30 -6.57 -7.48
C ALA A 9 -1.45 -5.10 -7.88
N ALA A 10 -1.77 -4.24 -6.90
CA ALA A 10 -1.92 -2.80 -7.14
C ALA A 10 -0.56 -2.09 -7.28
N LEU A 11 0.52 -2.73 -6.85
CA LEU A 11 1.87 -2.17 -6.94
C LEU A 11 2.58 -2.59 -8.23
N ASP A 12 1.84 -2.67 -9.33
CA ASP A 12 2.41 -2.86 -10.65
C ASP A 12 3.30 -1.67 -11.05
N LYS A 13 3.11 -0.54 -10.37
CA LYS A 13 3.94 0.65 -10.45
C LYS A 13 3.93 1.35 -9.10
N PRO A 14 4.87 2.27 -8.82
CA PRO A 14 4.87 3.01 -7.56
C PRO A 14 3.56 3.77 -7.36
N ARG A 15 3.01 3.67 -6.14
CA ARG A 15 1.76 4.35 -5.79
C ARG A 15 1.83 4.91 -4.38
N ALA A 16 1.22 6.07 -4.18
CA ALA A 16 1.08 6.68 -2.86
C ALA A 16 0.01 5.93 -2.05
N LEU A 17 0.06 6.08 -0.73
CA LEU A 17 -0.92 5.47 0.17
C LEU A 17 -2.35 5.79 -0.25
N TYR A 18 -2.63 7.06 -0.52
CA TYR A 18 -3.97 7.49 -0.89
C TYR A 18 -4.43 6.85 -2.21
N SER A 19 -3.52 6.74 -3.17
CA SER A 19 -3.83 6.09 -4.45
C SER A 19 -4.17 4.63 -4.26
N LEU A 20 -3.44 3.92 -3.39
CA LEU A 20 -3.74 2.53 -3.06
C LEU A 20 -5.11 2.41 -2.40
N GLN A 21 -5.44 3.31 -1.49
CA GLN A 21 -6.73 3.31 -0.82
C GLN A 21 -7.87 3.49 -1.84
N GLN A 22 -7.70 4.40 -2.79
CA GLN A 22 -8.72 4.64 -3.82
C GLN A 22 -8.92 3.43 -4.73
N LEU A 23 -7.87 2.65 -4.97
CA LEU A 23 -7.96 1.46 -5.80
C LEU A 23 -8.54 0.27 -5.04
N LEU A 24 -8.15 0.10 -3.79
CA LEU A 24 -8.43 -1.13 -3.05
C LEU A 24 -9.66 -1.03 -2.16
N ASP A 25 -9.94 0.14 -1.62
CA ASP A 25 -11.08 0.34 -0.73
C ASP A 25 -11.55 1.80 -0.78
N PRO A 26 -12.11 2.24 -1.91
CA PRO A 26 -12.50 3.64 -2.10
C PRO A 26 -13.64 4.10 -1.18
N SER A 27 -14.41 3.17 -0.66
CA SER A 27 -15.53 3.51 0.23
C SER A 27 -15.07 3.78 1.66
N ASN A 28 -13.86 3.36 2.04
CA ASN A 28 -13.33 3.59 3.37
C ASN A 28 -12.66 4.95 3.42
N LYS A 29 -13.08 5.79 4.37
CA LYS A 29 -12.54 7.14 4.53
C LYS A 29 -11.22 7.16 5.29
N SER A 30 -10.87 6.06 5.97
CA SER A 30 -9.65 5.95 6.76
C SER A 30 -8.62 5.12 6.03
N THR A 31 -7.36 5.56 6.05
CA THR A 31 -6.24 4.81 5.50
C THR A 31 -5.51 3.99 6.57
N ASP A 32 -6.00 3.99 7.80
CA ASP A 32 -5.28 3.38 8.93
C ASP A 32 -5.05 1.89 8.74
N ALA A 33 -6.07 1.15 8.31
CA ALA A 33 -5.95 -0.30 8.09
C ALA A 33 -4.95 -0.61 6.97
N LEU A 34 -5.02 0.14 5.88
CA LEU A 34 -4.10 -0.04 4.75
C LEU A 34 -2.68 0.33 5.16
N GLN A 35 -2.51 1.42 5.88
CA GLN A 35 -1.20 1.85 6.34
C GLN A 35 -0.57 0.81 7.27
N ASP A 36 -1.36 0.27 8.18
CA ASP A 36 -0.91 -0.79 9.09
C ASP A 36 -0.46 -2.03 8.31
N LEU A 37 -1.24 -2.43 7.32
CA LEU A 37 -0.89 -3.57 6.46
C LEU A 37 0.39 -3.31 5.69
N LEU A 38 0.55 -2.12 5.10
CA LEU A 38 1.76 -1.75 4.37
C LEU A 38 2.99 -1.76 5.26
N LEU A 39 2.88 -1.30 6.50
CA LEU A 39 3.98 -1.32 7.45
C LEU A 39 4.39 -2.75 7.81
N ARG A 40 3.42 -3.64 7.97
CA ARG A 40 3.70 -5.06 8.20
C ARG A 40 4.39 -5.70 7.00
N MET A 41 3.91 -5.40 5.79
CA MET A 41 4.52 -5.92 4.57
C MET A 41 5.93 -5.38 4.37
N ARG A 42 6.16 -4.13 4.74
CA ARG A 42 7.49 -3.52 4.70
C ARG A 42 8.44 -4.24 5.67
N THR A 43 7.98 -4.52 6.88
CA THR A 43 8.76 -5.27 7.87
C THR A 43 9.09 -6.66 7.34
N ALA A 44 8.16 -7.29 6.63
CA ALA A 44 8.36 -8.60 6.02
C ALA A 44 9.15 -8.52 4.70
N LYS A 45 9.60 -7.34 4.31
CA LYS A 45 10.38 -7.09 3.09
C LYS A 45 9.61 -7.41 1.80
N LYS A 46 8.31 -7.32 1.84
CA LYS A 46 7.46 -7.55 0.66
C LYS A 46 7.23 -6.27 -0.15
N VAL A 47 7.31 -5.12 0.52
CA VAL A 47 7.18 -3.81 -0.12
C VAL A 47 8.24 -2.87 0.44
N THR A 48 8.48 -1.78 -0.28
CA THR A 48 9.38 -0.72 0.17
C THR A 48 8.68 0.62 0.04
N PHE A 49 9.16 1.60 0.78
CA PHE A 49 8.63 2.96 0.74
C PHE A 49 9.72 3.92 0.26
N ASP A 50 9.40 4.70 -0.77
CA ASP A 50 10.32 5.73 -1.27
C ASP A 50 10.00 7.05 -0.56
N ILE A 51 10.87 7.48 0.33
CA ILE A 51 10.70 8.70 1.11
C ILE A 51 10.67 9.93 0.21
N LYS A 52 11.42 9.92 -0.88
CA LYS A 52 11.53 11.08 -1.76
C LYS A 52 10.24 11.34 -2.52
N SER A 53 9.61 10.31 -3.02
CA SER A 53 8.37 10.43 -3.80
C SER A 53 7.12 10.22 -2.95
N GLY A 54 7.26 9.65 -1.74
CA GLY A 54 6.13 9.29 -0.90
C GLY A 54 5.31 8.14 -1.47
N ARG A 55 5.93 7.26 -2.24
CA ARG A 55 5.25 6.16 -2.91
C ARG A 55 5.74 4.81 -2.44
N TRP A 56 4.82 3.86 -2.45
CA TRP A 56 5.12 2.48 -2.13
C TRP A 56 5.45 1.70 -3.39
N ASN A 57 6.33 0.70 -3.26
CA ASN A 57 6.78 -0.16 -4.36
C ASN A 57 6.82 -1.61 -3.89
N LYS A 58 6.78 -2.53 -4.84
CA LYS A 58 7.15 -3.91 -4.53
C LYS A 58 8.65 -3.96 -4.19
N ALA A 59 8.97 -4.81 -3.24
CA ALA A 59 10.37 -5.05 -2.90
C ALA A 59 11.07 -5.89 -3.97
#